data_c95cd04a82e94bd1db0c2979e1eb52e5
#
_entry.id   c95cd04a82e94bd1db0c2979e1eb52e5
#
_cell.length_a   1.000
_cell.length_b   1.000
_cell.length_c   1.000
_cell.angle_alpha   90.00
_cell.angle_beta   90.00
_cell.angle_gamma   90.00
#
_symmetry.space_group_name_H-M   'P 1'
#
loop_
_entity.id
_entity.type
_entity.pdbx_description
1 polymer ?
#
loop_
_entity_poly.entity_id
_entity_poly.type
_entity_poly.pdbx_seq_one_letter_code
_entity_poly.pdbx_strand_id
1 'polypeptide(L)'
;MKKFNTWVLDVTIYILDFLYRGRDFQRFWVLEVIARAPYFAFISVLHFRESLGLRGEEHIYLMKEHFYQALNETEHLEEMELRDGNRYWIDRFFAKHLVLLYYWIMVGYYFFDPVDAYDINMKIEKHAFETYTKYSAYHPLDTKIAEIAQDEYEHSKELQKAMLMIA
;
A
#
# COMPACT_ATOMS: atom_id res chain seq x y z
N MET A 1 1.69 -14.18 -14.04
CA MET A 1 1.37 -12.75 -13.75
C MET A 1 2.46 -12.02 -12.96
N LYS A 2 3.32 -12.68 -12.15
CA LYS A 2 4.41 -12.03 -11.37
C LYS A 2 5.32 -11.08 -12.17
N LYS A 3 5.66 -11.41 -13.42
CA LYS A 3 6.46 -10.51 -14.31
C LYS A 3 5.68 -9.24 -14.71
N PHE A 4 4.36 -9.36 -14.89
CA PHE A 4 3.49 -8.23 -15.18
C PHE A 4 3.41 -7.28 -13.98
N ASN A 5 3.22 -7.81 -12.78
CA ASN A 5 3.22 -7.03 -11.54
C ASN A 5 4.53 -6.24 -11.37
N THR A 6 5.67 -6.90 -11.63
CA THR A 6 6.98 -6.22 -11.56
C THR A 6 7.07 -5.09 -12.59
N TRP A 7 6.68 -5.33 -13.82
CA TRP A 7 6.69 -4.31 -14.86
C TRP A 7 5.78 -3.10 -14.51
N VAL A 8 4.56 -3.36 -14.02
CA VAL A 8 3.65 -2.29 -13.58
C VAL A 8 4.28 -1.47 -12.48
N LEU A 9 4.88 -2.12 -11.48
CA LEU A 9 5.55 -1.43 -10.37
C LEU A 9 6.73 -0.58 -10.88
N ASP A 10 7.61 -1.14 -11.71
CA ASP A 10 8.79 -0.43 -12.23
C ASP A 10 8.39 0.83 -13.00
N VAL A 11 7.34 0.74 -13.84
CA VAL A 11 6.80 1.89 -14.57
C VAL A 11 6.22 2.94 -13.61
N THR A 12 5.48 2.50 -12.59
CA THR A 12 4.90 3.40 -11.60
C THR A 12 5.99 4.12 -10.80
N ILE A 13 7.02 3.40 -10.34
CA ILE A 13 8.17 3.98 -9.64
C ILE A 13 8.87 5.01 -10.51
N TYR A 14 9.14 4.68 -11.78
CA TYR A 14 9.78 5.62 -12.71
C TYR A 14 9.00 6.92 -12.86
N ILE A 15 7.67 6.82 -12.97
CA ILE A 15 6.78 7.99 -13.08
C ILE A 15 6.84 8.81 -11.78
N LEU A 16 6.74 8.17 -10.62
CA LEU A 16 6.81 8.85 -9.32
C LEU A 16 8.15 9.54 -9.10
N ASP A 17 9.26 8.88 -9.41
CA ASP A 17 10.62 9.45 -9.31
C ASP A 17 10.80 10.67 -10.21
N PHE A 18 10.21 10.65 -11.39
CA PHE A 18 10.24 11.78 -12.32
C PHE A 18 9.39 12.96 -11.83
N LEU A 19 8.14 12.69 -11.41
CA LEU A 19 7.18 13.72 -11.03
C LEU A 19 7.52 14.39 -9.68
N TYR A 20 8.08 13.60 -8.74
CA TYR A 20 8.33 14.05 -7.36
C TYR A 20 9.80 14.26 -7.04
N ARG A 21 10.64 14.45 -8.05
CA ARG A 21 12.07 14.70 -7.85
C ARG A 21 12.31 15.90 -6.95
N GLY A 22 12.98 15.69 -5.78
CA GLY A 22 13.24 16.72 -4.78
C GLY A 22 12.01 17.19 -4.00
N ARG A 23 10.95 16.39 -3.98
CA ARG A 23 9.70 16.64 -3.24
C ARG A 23 9.32 15.41 -2.43
N ASP A 24 10.15 15.03 -1.46
CA ASP A 24 10.06 13.76 -0.75
C ASP A 24 8.71 13.58 -0.03
N PHE A 25 8.25 14.56 0.74
CA PHE A 25 6.99 14.45 1.48
C PHE A 25 5.75 14.41 0.57
N GLN A 26 5.76 15.08 -0.58
CA GLN A 26 4.68 14.96 -1.57
C GLN A 26 4.68 13.56 -2.19
N ARG A 27 5.85 13.00 -2.47
CA ARG A 27 6.00 11.62 -2.95
C ARG A 27 5.50 10.62 -1.92
N PHE A 28 5.91 10.77 -0.67
CA PHE A 28 5.47 9.92 0.43
C PHE A 28 3.95 10.00 0.61
N TRP A 29 3.39 11.20 0.63
CA TRP A 29 1.95 11.38 0.72
C TRP A 29 1.18 10.65 -0.39
N VAL A 30 1.66 10.72 -1.63
CA VAL A 30 1.03 9.98 -2.75
C VAL A 30 1.17 8.48 -2.59
N LEU A 31 2.33 8.00 -2.09
CA LEU A 31 2.54 6.58 -1.80
C LEU A 31 1.53 6.09 -0.76
N GLU A 32 1.36 6.79 0.36
CA GLU A 32 0.40 6.43 1.41
C GLU A 32 -1.06 6.47 0.93
N VAL A 33 -1.43 7.46 0.11
CA VAL A 33 -2.76 7.48 -0.52
C VAL A 33 -3.00 6.22 -1.34
N ILE A 34 -1.99 5.72 -2.05
CA ILE A 34 -2.08 4.53 -2.91
C ILE A 34 -1.99 3.24 -2.09
N ALA A 35 -1.04 3.12 -1.16
CA ALA A 35 -0.76 1.91 -0.37
C ALA A 35 -1.98 1.44 0.44
N ARG A 36 -2.77 2.37 0.92
CA ARG A 36 -4.00 2.10 1.67
C ARG A 36 -5.10 1.42 0.87
N ALA A 37 -5.17 1.68 -0.46
CA ALA A 37 -6.29 1.22 -1.29
C ALA A 37 -6.43 -0.30 -1.40
N PRO A 38 -5.35 -1.10 -1.56
CA PRO A 38 -5.44 -2.56 -1.60
C PRO A 38 -6.07 -3.17 -0.35
N TYR A 39 -5.74 -2.68 0.83
CA TYR A 39 -6.29 -3.20 2.08
C TYR A 39 -7.80 -3.02 2.16
N PHE A 40 -8.33 -1.85 1.79
CA PHE A 40 -9.78 -1.64 1.68
C PHE A 40 -10.42 -2.52 0.61
N ALA A 41 -9.74 -2.75 -0.50
CA ALA A 41 -10.21 -3.66 -1.54
C ALA A 41 -10.28 -5.11 -1.03
N PHE A 42 -9.24 -5.58 -0.33
CA PHE A 42 -9.20 -6.92 0.28
C PHE A 42 -10.32 -7.09 1.31
N ILE A 43 -10.49 -6.13 2.22
CA ILE A 43 -11.59 -6.11 3.20
C ILE A 43 -12.94 -6.20 2.50
N SER A 44 -13.16 -5.44 1.44
CA SER A 44 -14.42 -5.42 0.71
C SER A 44 -14.75 -6.78 0.08
N VAL A 45 -13.77 -7.43 -0.54
CA VAL A 45 -13.94 -8.77 -1.13
C VAL A 45 -14.13 -9.83 -0.05
N LEU A 46 -13.39 -9.76 1.04
CA LEU A 46 -13.55 -10.67 2.16
C LEU A 46 -14.95 -10.52 2.79
N HIS A 47 -15.41 -9.30 3.01
CA HIS A 47 -16.76 -9.04 3.51
C HIS A 47 -17.84 -9.59 2.56
N PHE A 48 -17.66 -9.42 1.25
CA PHE A 48 -18.57 -10.02 0.26
C PHE A 48 -18.58 -11.54 0.36
N ARG A 49 -17.42 -12.20 0.46
CA ARG A 49 -17.31 -13.67 0.65
C ARG A 49 -18.00 -14.12 1.94
N GLU A 50 -17.83 -13.38 3.03
CA GLU A 50 -18.50 -13.65 4.31
C GLU A 50 -20.03 -13.60 4.16
N SER A 51 -20.57 -12.65 3.40
CA SER A 51 -22.00 -12.53 3.11
C SER A 51 -22.55 -13.73 2.34
N LEU A 52 -21.68 -14.48 1.64
CA LEU A 52 -22.01 -15.74 0.97
C LEU A 52 -21.80 -16.98 1.86
N GLY A 53 -21.49 -16.79 3.15
CA GLY A 53 -21.26 -17.86 4.12
C GLY A 53 -19.84 -18.44 4.08
N LEU A 54 -18.91 -17.83 3.33
CA LEU A 54 -17.52 -18.25 3.24
C LEU A 54 -16.71 -17.61 4.38
N ARG A 55 -16.83 -18.19 5.57
CA ARG A 55 -16.17 -17.71 6.78
C ARG A 55 -15.47 -18.84 7.50
N GLY A 56 -14.14 -18.80 7.53
CA GLY A 56 -13.25 -19.73 8.26
C GLY A 56 -12.25 -18.96 9.12
N GLU A 57 -11.38 -19.68 9.82
CA GLU A 57 -10.35 -19.09 10.68
C GLU A 57 -9.38 -18.20 9.88
N GLU A 58 -8.92 -18.68 8.72
CA GLU A 58 -8.06 -17.93 7.81
C GLU A 58 -8.72 -16.64 7.34
N HIS A 59 -10.00 -16.71 6.97
CA HIS A 59 -10.78 -15.54 6.56
C HIS A 59 -10.84 -14.49 7.67
N ILE A 60 -11.11 -14.91 8.90
CA ILE A 60 -11.17 -14.01 10.07
C ILE A 60 -9.80 -13.39 10.33
N TYR A 61 -8.73 -14.18 10.22
CA TYR A 61 -7.36 -13.69 10.37
C TYR A 61 -7.06 -12.61 9.31
N LEU A 62 -7.28 -12.88 8.03
CA LEU A 62 -7.02 -11.94 6.93
C LEU A 62 -7.84 -10.65 7.08
N MET A 63 -9.10 -10.77 7.47
CA MET A 63 -9.96 -9.60 7.70
C MET A 63 -9.39 -8.68 8.78
N LYS A 64 -8.98 -9.23 9.92
CA LYS A 64 -8.39 -8.47 11.03
C LYS A 64 -7.07 -7.82 10.63
N GLU A 65 -6.22 -8.58 9.94
CA GLU A 65 -4.91 -8.14 9.50
C GLU A 65 -5.02 -6.95 8.53
N HIS A 66 -5.90 -7.05 7.53
CA HIS A 66 -6.07 -5.96 6.58
C HIS A 66 -6.73 -4.72 7.19
N PHE A 67 -7.60 -4.87 8.19
CA PHE A 67 -8.09 -3.73 8.96
C PHE A 67 -6.98 -3.04 9.74
N TYR A 68 -6.10 -3.81 10.37
CA TYR A 68 -4.95 -3.27 11.09
C TYR A 68 -4.03 -2.50 10.14
N GLN A 69 -3.66 -3.10 9.01
CA GLN A 69 -2.81 -2.47 7.98
C GLN A 69 -3.46 -1.20 7.42
N ALA A 70 -4.76 -1.24 7.08
CA ALA A 70 -5.47 -0.06 6.59
C ALA A 70 -5.49 1.12 7.58
N LEU A 71 -5.56 0.84 8.88
CA LEU A 71 -5.48 1.86 9.92
C LEU A 71 -4.06 2.41 10.06
N ASN A 72 -3.06 1.55 10.05
CA ASN A 72 -1.65 1.96 10.13
C ASN A 72 -1.25 2.84 8.93
N GLU A 73 -1.62 2.46 7.69
CA GLU A 73 -1.46 3.28 6.49
C GLU A 73 -2.18 4.65 6.59
N THR A 74 -3.27 4.70 7.36
CA THR A 74 -3.96 5.96 7.61
C THR A 74 -3.15 6.87 8.53
N GLU A 75 -2.50 6.31 9.55
CA GLU A 75 -1.60 7.05 10.44
C GLU A 75 -0.35 7.56 9.69
N HIS A 76 0.22 6.75 8.79
CA HIS A 76 1.30 7.18 7.91
C HIS A 76 0.89 8.36 7.02
N LEU A 77 -0.31 8.28 6.42
CA LEU A 77 -0.85 9.36 5.60
C LEU A 77 -1.03 10.66 6.40
N GLU A 78 -1.56 10.59 7.62
CA GLU A 78 -1.72 11.74 8.52
C GLU A 78 -0.36 12.37 8.86
N GLU A 79 0.67 11.55 9.11
CA GLU A 79 2.03 12.03 9.33
C GLU A 79 2.57 12.78 8.11
N MET A 80 2.33 12.27 6.89
CA MET A 80 2.74 12.97 5.67
C MET A 80 1.96 14.29 5.45
N GLU A 81 0.69 14.34 5.87
CA GLU A 81 -0.11 15.57 5.83
C GLU A 81 0.42 16.63 6.81
N LEU A 82 0.85 16.23 8.01
CA LEU A 82 1.50 17.12 8.97
C LEU A 82 2.81 17.72 8.45
N ARG A 83 3.44 17.08 7.47
CA ARG A 83 4.68 17.51 6.80
C ARG A 83 4.43 18.22 5.47
N ASP A 84 3.22 18.76 5.25
CA ASP A 84 2.84 19.45 4.00
C ASP A 84 2.93 18.56 2.73
N GLY A 85 2.85 17.23 2.87
CA GLY A 85 2.85 16.29 1.75
C GLY A 85 1.69 16.52 0.79
N ASN A 86 0.54 16.95 1.30
CA ASN A 86 -0.67 17.27 0.54
C ASN A 86 -0.76 18.72 0.07
N ARG A 87 0.33 19.52 0.13
CA ARG A 87 0.33 20.97 -0.12
C ARG A 87 -0.28 21.36 -1.47
N TYR A 88 0.08 20.66 -2.54
CA TYR A 88 -0.32 21.03 -3.89
C TYR A 88 -1.67 20.44 -4.28
N TRP A 89 -2.59 21.29 -4.75
CA TRP A 89 -3.93 20.84 -5.16
C TRP A 89 -3.90 19.84 -6.32
N ILE A 90 -2.93 19.99 -7.22
CA ILE A 90 -2.77 19.10 -8.37
C ILE A 90 -2.43 17.66 -7.94
N ASP A 91 -1.52 17.51 -6.95
CA ASP A 91 -1.17 16.20 -6.40
C ASP A 91 -2.39 15.55 -5.73
N ARG A 92 -3.16 16.35 -4.95
CA ARG A 92 -4.41 15.87 -4.33
C ARG A 92 -5.46 15.45 -5.36
N PHE A 93 -5.61 16.23 -6.44
CA PHE A 93 -6.57 15.90 -7.50
C PHE A 93 -6.22 14.57 -8.16
N PHE A 94 -4.99 14.41 -8.65
CA PHE A 94 -4.56 13.18 -9.32
C PHE A 94 -4.53 11.98 -8.38
N ALA A 95 -3.98 12.11 -7.18
CA ALA A 95 -3.91 11.01 -6.22
C ALA A 95 -5.32 10.46 -5.89
N LYS A 96 -6.31 11.33 -5.62
CA LYS A 96 -7.67 10.90 -5.31
C LYS A 96 -8.36 10.17 -6.46
N HIS A 97 -8.13 10.58 -7.71
CA HIS A 97 -8.73 9.90 -8.86
C HIS A 97 -8.01 8.58 -9.18
N LEU A 98 -6.68 8.57 -9.09
CA LEU A 98 -5.89 7.36 -9.29
C LEU A 98 -6.18 6.30 -8.23
N VAL A 99 -6.29 6.70 -6.95
CA VAL A 99 -6.59 5.75 -5.89
C VAL A 99 -7.98 5.13 -6.02
N LEU A 100 -8.97 5.90 -6.49
CA LEU A 100 -10.31 5.37 -6.75
C LEU A 100 -10.29 4.31 -7.86
N LEU A 101 -9.58 4.60 -8.96
CA LEU A 101 -9.40 3.63 -10.04
C LEU A 101 -8.63 2.39 -9.56
N TYR A 102 -7.54 2.61 -8.83
CA TYR A 102 -6.70 1.54 -8.30
C TYR A 102 -7.47 0.64 -7.31
N TYR A 103 -8.27 1.22 -6.44
CA TYR A 103 -9.14 0.47 -5.53
C TYR A 103 -10.03 -0.53 -6.30
N TRP A 104 -10.72 -0.09 -7.35
CA TRP A 104 -11.59 -0.98 -8.13
C TRP A 104 -10.81 -2.04 -8.91
N ILE A 105 -9.63 -1.69 -9.42
CA ILE A 105 -8.72 -2.66 -10.03
C ILE A 105 -8.34 -3.73 -8.99
N MET A 106 -7.97 -3.33 -7.78
CA MET A 106 -7.59 -4.25 -6.71
C MET A 106 -8.76 -5.09 -6.19
N VAL A 107 -9.98 -4.55 -6.14
CA VAL A 107 -11.20 -5.34 -5.85
C VAL A 107 -11.35 -6.47 -6.87
N GLY A 108 -11.31 -6.15 -8.16
CA GLY A 108 -11.39 -7.17 -9.22
C GLY A 108 -10.22 -8.14 -9.15
N TYR A 109 -9.01 -7.63 -8.97
CA TYR A 109 -7.80 -8.46 -8.94
C TYR A 109 -7.83 -9.46 -7.77
N TYR A 110 -8.12 -8.99 -6.56
CA TYR A 110 -8.23 -9.86 -5.38
C TYR A 110 -9.42 -10.82 -5.46
N PHE A 111 -10.49 -10.41 -6.11
CA PHE A 111 -11.65 -11.30 -6.30
C PHE A 111 -11.32 -12.51 -7.17
N PHE A 112 -10.59 -12.33 -8.28
CA PHE A 112 -10.28 -13.38 -9.24
C PHE A 112 -8.96 -14.08 -9.00
N ASP A 113 -7.93 -13.37 -8.53
CA ASP A 113 -6.58 -13.89 -8.32
C ASP A 113 -5.95 -13.26 -7.06
N PRO A 114 -6.36 -13.71 -5.86
CA PRO A 114 -5.87 -13.14 -4.62
C PRO A 114 -4.37 -13.34 -4.40
N VAL A 115 -3.78 -14.42 -4.92
CA VAL A 115 -2.34 -14.69 -4.80
C VAL A 115 -1.51 -13.64 -5.51
N ASP A 116 -1.86 -13.31 -6.76
CA ASP A 116 -1.16 -12.29 -7.53
C ASP A 116 -1.49 -10.87 -7.07
N ALA A 117 -2.68 -10.64 -6.48
CA ALA A 117 -3.03 -9.38 -5.81
C ALA A 117 -2.16 -9.13 -4.58
N TYR A 118 -1.88 -10.15 -3.78
CA TYR A 118 -0.92 -10.05 -2.68
C TYR A 118 0.52 -9.86 -3.17
N ASP A 119 0.91 -10.53 -4.27
CA ASP A 119 2.26 -10.38 -4.84
C ASP A 119 2.56 -8.94 -5.25
N ILE A 120 1.63 -8.25 -5.91
CA ILE A 120 1.85 -6.85 -6.30
C ILE A 120 1.89 -5.93 -5.08
N ASN A 121 0.98 -6.12 -4.11
CA ASN A 121 0.96 -5.28 -2.92
C ASN A 121 2.22 -5.48 -2.06
N MET A 122 2.65 -6.73 -1.83
CA MET A 122 3.91 -7.03 -1.16
C MET A 122 5.12 -6.33 -1.80
N LYS A 123 5.14 -6.21 -3.13
CA LYS A 123 6.21 -5.50 -3.84
C LYS A 123 6.13 -3.98 -3.65
N ILE A 124 4.92 -3.43 -3.55
CA ILE A 124 4.71 -2.01 -3.26
C ILE A 124 5.24 -1.69 -1.87
N GLU A 125 4.89 -2.48 -0.83
CA GLU A 125 5.38 -2.28 0.53
C GLU A 125 6.92 -2.40 0.63
N LYS A 126 7.50 -3.36 -0.07
CA LYS A 126 8.97 -3.46 -0.16
C LYS A 126 9.61 -2.20 -0.76
N HIS A 127 9.00 -1.66 -1.80
CA HIS A 127 9.48 -0.41 -2.39
C HIS A 127 9.31 0.79 -1.45
N ALA A 128 8.20 0.85 -0.71
CA ALA A 128 7.97 1.86 0.32
C ALA A 128 9.04 1.76 1.42
N PHE A 129 9.28 0.55 1.96
CA PHE A 129 10.37 0.28 2.90
C PHE A 129 11.73 0.79 2.41
N GLU A 130 12.12 0.44 1.17
CA GLU A 130 13.40 0.89 0.58
C GLU A 130 13.46 2.41 0.44
N THR A 131 12.35 3.03 0.07
CA THR A 131 12.23 4.47 -0.12
C THR A 131 12.38 5.23 1.22
N TYR A 132 11.67 4.80 2.25
CA TYR A 132 11.76 5.40 3.59
C TYR A 132 13.11 5.13 4.26
N THR A 133 13.66 3.92 4.12
CA THR A 133 15.00 3.59 4.61
C THR A 133 16.07 4.47 3.97
N LYS A 134 15.98 4.70 2.67
CA LYS A 134 16.90 5.61 1.97
C LYS A 134 16.80 7.04 2.50
N TYR A 135 15.59 7.56 2.71
CA TYR A 135 15.40 8.88 3.30
C TYR A 135 16.00 8.96 4.70
N SER A 136 15.70 7.99 5.57
CA SER A 136 16.19 7.93 6.96
C SER A 136 17.71 7.89 7.05
N ALA A 137 18.40 7.27 6.09
CA ALA A 137 19.86 7.25 6.05
C ALA A 137 20.48 8.66 5.89
N TYR A 138 19.78 9.57 5.24
CA TYR A 138 20.18 10.99 5.11
C TYR A 138 19.62 11.89 6.21
N HIS A 139 18.60 11.42 6.95
CA HIS A 139 17.91 12.18 7.99
C HIS A 139 17.80 11.36 9.29
N PRO A 140 18.93 10.99 9.93
CA PRO A 140 18.94 10.03 11.05
C PRO A 140 18.22 10.53 12.31
N LEU A 141 17.91 11.82 12.41
CA LEU A 141 17.15 12.40 13.51
C LEU A 141 15.63 12.31 13.32
N ASP A 142 15.17 11.95 12.13
CA ASP A 142 13.75 11.76 11.83
C ASP A 142 13.32 10.31 12.14
N THR A 143 13.16 10.04 13.43
CA THR A 143 12.82 8.70 13.92
C THR A 143 11.46 8.23 13.43
N LYS A 144 10.51 9.15 13.16
CA LYS A 144 9.17 8.79 12.70
C LYS A 144 9.18 8.17 11.31
N ILE A 145 10.00 8.66 10.40
CA ILE A 145 10.17 8.04 9.07
C ILE A 145 10.86 6.67 9.18
N ALA A 146 11.76 6.49 10.15
CA ALA A 146 12.37 5.19 10.39
C ALA A 146 11.36 4.17 10.97
N GLU A 147 10.42 4.61 11.82
CA GLU A 147 9.31 3.79 12.31
C GLU A 147 8.41 3.37 11.14
N ILE A 148 7.98 4.31 10.30
CA ILE A 148 7.18 4.01 9.09
C ILE A 148 7.90 2.98 8.21
N ALA A 149 9.21 3.15 7.96
CA ALA A 149 9.97 2.17 7.21
C ALA A 149 9.88 0.75 7.82
N GLN A 150 9.91 0.64 9.14
CA GLN A 150 9.78 -0.66 9.80
C GLN A 150 8.37 -1.24 9.63
N ASP A 151 7.33 -0.41 9.71
CA ASP A 151 5.95 -0.83 9.49
C ASP A 151 5.75 -1.37 8.06
N GLU A 152 6.30 -0.70 7.03
CA GLU A 152 6.27 -1.18 5.64
C GLU A 152 6.95 -2.54 5.45
N TYR A 153 8.06 -2.74 6.15
CA TYR A 153 8.72 -4.04 6.14
C TYR A 153 7.81 -5.13 6.74
N GLU A 154 7.15 -4.84 7.84
CA GLU A 154 6.22 -5.77 8.50
C GLU A 154 4.99 -6.04 7.62
N HIS A 155 4.39 -5.00 7.01
CA HIS A 155 3.31 -5.16 6.02
C HIS A 155 3.71 -6.12 4.90
N SER A 156 4.91 -5.94 4.33
CA SER A 156 5.40 -6.81 3.27
C SER A 156 5.51 -8.28 3.71
N LYS A 157 5.85 -8.55 4.98
CA LYS A 157 5.94 -9.90 5.55
C LYS A 157 4.57 -10.52 5.79
N GLU A 158 3.63 -9.75 6.34
CA GLU A 158 2.28 -10.26 6.56
C GLU A 158 1.54 -10.51 5.24
N LEU A 159 1.75 -9.68 4.20
CA LEU A 159 1.23 -9.97 2.86
C LEU A 159 1.85 -11.23 2.25
N GLN A 160 3.14 -11.47 2.47
CA GLN A 160 3.78 -12.72 2.06
C GLN A 160 3.16 -13.93 2.76
N LYS A 161 2.90 -13.82 4.05
CA LYS A 161 2.24 -14.87 4.84
C LYS A 161 0.81 -15.08 4.37
N ALA A 162 0.03 -14.02 4.16
CA ALA A 162 -1.32 -14.09 3.61
C ALA A 162 -1.34 -14.80 2.25
N MET A 163 -0.40 -14.46 1.36
CA MET A 163 -0.24 -15.13 0.06
C MET A 163 0.02 -16.63 0.20
N LEU A 164 0.85 -17.04 1.17
CA LEU A 164 1.16 -18.46 1.40
C LEU A 164 0.01 -19.24 2.04
N MET A 165 -0.85 -18.58 2.81
CA MET A 165 -2.04 -19.20 3.43
C MET A 165 -3.09 -19.58 2.40
N ILE A 166 -3.19 -18.83 1.28
CA ILE A 166 -4.25 -19.00 0.28
C ILE A 166 -3.76 -19.65 -1.03
N ALA A 167 -2.44 -19.90 -1.17
CA ALA A 167 -1.84 -20.55 -2.33
C ALA A 167 -2.01 -22.06 -2.28
#